data_cd6b3579e8d87c50110bde8149abd848
#
_entry.id   cd6b3579e8d87c50110bde8149abd848
#
_cell.length_a   1.000
_cell.length_b   1.000
_cell.length_c   1.000
_cell.angle_alpha   90.00
_cell.angle_beta   90.00
_cell.angle_gamma   90.00
#
_symmetry.space_group_name_H-M   'P 1'
#
loop_
_entity.id
_entity.type
_entity.pdbx_description
1 polymer ?
#
loop_
_entity_poly.entity_id
_entity_poly.type
_entity_poly.pdbx_seq_one_letter_code
_entity_poly.pdbx_strand_id
1 'polypeptide(L)'
;MTTGQSRPATTTQKKHTHMSHEIHENDTVVLGSNKPAWHGLGTVFAGLLSPLRAYIEGVGAREMFESPVLFNGQPVDGYKIISGRYANGAHSALSVVGDSYGLLKDSRFFEILEKVYGGRAVVETAGTLRNGKRIWVLVKRDSWCVSGKDRINTFDLWVNRHDGSGCFELHRTNVRVVWQNTWNL
;
A
#
# COMPACT_ATOMS: atom_id res chain seq x y z
N MET A 1 -54.98 0.53 32.72
CA MET A 1 -54.15 1.58 32.05
C MET A 1 -52.73 1.28 32.42
N THR A 2 -52.01 0.59 31.53
CA THR A 2 -50.63 0.16 31.75
C THR A 2 -49.73 0.89 30.76
N THR A 3 -48.97 1.84 31.28
CA THR A 3 -48.03 2.67 30.49
C THR A 3 -46.77 1.85 30.24
N GLY A 4 -46.55 1.46 28.98
CA GLY A 4 -45.31 0.85 28.50
C GLY A 4 -44.22 1.91 28.33
N GLN A 5 -43.13 1.79 29.11
CA GLN A 5 -41.93 2.57 28.93
C GLN A 5 -41.06 1.90 27.82
N SER A 6 -40.83 2.60 26.75
CA SER A 6 -39.91 2.27 25.70
C SER A 6 -38.46 2.49 26.20
N ARG A 7 -37.66 1.43 26.17
CA ARG A 7 -36.17 1.48 26.42
C ARG A 7 -35.49 2.24 25.28
N PRO A 8 -34.52 3.12 25.57
CA PRO A 8 -33.72 3.75 24.53
C PRO A 8 -32.75 2.73 23.92
N ALA A 9 -32.65 2.75 22.61
CA ALA A 9 -31.69 1.96 21.84
C ALA A 9 -30.23 2.37 22.18
N THR A 10 -29.45 1.41 22.63
CA THR A 10 -28.02 1.61 22.89
C THR A 10 -27.28 1.74 21.57
N THR A 11 -26.94 2.96 21.21
CA THR A 11 -26.05 3.23 20.07
C THR A 11 -24.63 2.77 20.47
N THR A 12 -24.20 1.66 19.91
CA THR A 12 -22.81 1.20 20.05
C THR A 12 -21.92 2.15 19.22
N GLN A 13 -21.31 3.12 19.88
CA GLN A 13 -20.24 3.90 19.28
C GLN A 13 -19.06 2.96 18.97
N LYS A 14 -18.81 2.72 17.67
CA LYS A 14 -17.56 2.11 17.20
C LYS A 14 -16.41 3.01 17.65
N LYS A 15 -15.65 2.56 18.62
CA LYS A 15 -14.44 3.22 19.10
C LYS A 15 -13.44 3.19 17.95
N HIS A 16 -13.26 4.30 17.24
CA HIS A 16 -12.15 4.48 16.31
C HIS A 16 -10.85 4.43 17.12
N THR A 17 -10.23 3.28 17.16
CA THR A 17 -8.86 3.14 17.61
C THR A 17 -7.99 3.82 16.56
N HIS A 18 -7.49 4.99 16.89
CA HIS A 18 -6.49 5.69 16.10
C HIS A 18 -5.23 4.81 16.10
N MET A 19 -5.08 3.96 15.10
CA MET A 19 -3.88 3.17 14.93
C MET A 19 -2.79 4.10 14.41
N SER A 20 -1.70 4.24 15.16
CA SER A 20 -0.57 5.14 14.92
C SER A 20 0.24 4.82 13.64
N HIS A 21 -0.28 4.01 12.73
CA HIS A 21 0.50 3.38 11.65
C HIS A 21 0.03 3.71 10.23
N GLU A 22 -0.81 4.72 10.01
CA GLU A 22 -1.38 5.05 8.68
C GLU A 22 -1.97 3.84 7.90
N ILE A 23 -2.10 2.67 8.53
CA ILE A 23 -2.78 1.51 7.96
C ILE A 23 -4.26 1.64 8.27
N HIS A 24 -5.06 1.74 7.25
CA HIS A 24 -6.51 1.81 7.33
C HIS A 24 -7.13 0.43 7.10
N GLU A 25 -8.40 0.29 7.40
CA GLU A 25 -9.16 -0.97 7.31
C GLU A 25 -9.08 -1.65 5.93
N ASN A 26 -8.89 -0.86 4.86
CA ASN A 26 -8.81 -1.34 3.48
C ASN A 26 -7.35 -1.50 2.98
N ASP A 27 -6.37 -1.24 3.82
CA ASP A 27 -4.98 -1.43 3.45
C ASP A 27 -4.57 -2.89 3.60
N THR A 28 -3.69 -3.32 2.71
CA THR A 28 -3.19 -4.69 2.66
C THR A 28 -1.69 -4.71 2.91
N VAL A 29 -1.22 -5.78 3.54
CA VAL A 29 0.21 -6.03 3.75
C VAL A 29 0.48 -7.50 3.52
N VAL A 30 1.50 -7.80 2.72
CA VAL A 30 2.02 -9.15 2.53
C VAL A 30 3.48 -9.22 2.97
N LEU A 31 3.83 -10.29 3.64
CA LEU A 31 5.15 -10.56 4.18
C LEU A 31 5.75 -11.77 3.48
N GLY A 32 6.92 -11.61 2.85
CA GLY A 32 7.66 -12.68 2.19
C GLY A 32 8.57 -13.48 3.12
N SER A 33 8.70 -13.07 4.38
CA SER A 33 9.44 -13.81 5.40
C SER A 33 8.50 -14.74 6.16
N ASN A 34 8.93 -15.97 6.44
CA ASN A 34 8.15 -16.97 7.19
C ASN A 34 7.83 -16.54 8.65
N LYS A 35 8.04 -15.29 9.00
CA LYS A 35 7.78 -14.75 10.34
C LYS A 35 6.72 -13.66 10.25
N PRO A 36 5.63 -13.77 11.02
CA PRO A 36 4.68 -12.68 11.13
C PRO A 36 5.40 -11.43 11.66
N ALA A 37 4.96 -10.26 11.20
CA ALA A 37 5.41 -9.02 11.80
C ALA A 37 5.00 -9.02 13.29
N TRP A 38 5.80 -8.37 14.14
CA TRP A 38 5.61 -8.33 15.61
C TRP A 38 4.21 -7.84 16.06
N HIS A 39 3.50 -7.13 15.19
CA HIS A 39 2.15 -6.59 15.43
C HIS A 39 1.01 -7.45 14.88
N GLY A 40 1.34 -8.62 14.26
CA GLY A 40 0.35 -9.55 13.75
C GLY A 40 -0.50 -9.09 12.56
N LEU A 41 -0.18 -7.91 11.96
CA LEU A 41 -0.88 -7.40 10.78
C LEU A 41 -0.21 -7.91 9.50
N GLY A 42 -1.04 -8.20 8.51
CA GLY A 42 -0.61 -8.66 7.18
C GLY A 42 -0.64 -10.18 7.02
N THR A 43 -0.67 -10.60 5.78
CA THR A 43 -0.66 -12.01 5.39
C THR A 43 0.77 -12.48 5.20
N VAL A 44 1.16 -13.56 5.90
CA VAL A 44 2.46 -14.20 5.70
C VAL A 44 2.38 -15.13 4.51
N PHE A 45 3.21 -14.88 3.50
CA PHE A 45 3.31 -15.72 2.33
C PHE A 45 4.34 -16.84 2.57
N ALA A 46 3.91 -18.08 2.34
CA ALA A 46 4.80 -19.23 2.47
C ALA A 46 5.64 -19.38 1.20
N GLY A 47 6.89 -18.95 1.23
CA GLY A 47 7.84 -19.06 0.13
C GLY A 47 8.45 -17.74 -0.32
N LEU A 48 9.08 -17.75 -1.48
CA LEU A 48 9.66 -16.56 -2.08
C LEU A 48 8.57 -15.67 -2.67
N LEU A 49 8.53 -14.42 -2.24
CA LEU A 49 7.60 -13.43 -2.74
C LEU A 49 8.26 -12.66 -3.89
N SER A 50 7.85 -12.94 -5.12
CA SER A 50 8.27 -12.17 -6.30
C SER A 50 7.48 -10.87 -6.40
N PRO A 51 7.92 -9.85 -7.19
CA PRO A 51 7.15 -8.65 -7.44
C PRO A 51 5.74 -8.93 -7.96
N LEU A 52 5.58 -9.85 -8.90
CA LEU A 52 4.27 -10.23 -9.42
C LEU A 52 3.34 -10.81 -8.34
N ARG A 53 3.88 -11.67 -7.47
CA ARG A 53 3.14 -12.19 -6.32
C ARG A 53 2.78 -11.08 -5.34
N ALA A 54 3.70 -10.15 -5.07
CA ALA A 54 3.45 -9.00 -4.22
C ALA A 54 2.34 -8.08 -4.80
N TYR A 55 2.27 -7.94 -6.14
CA TYR A 55 1.18 -7.23 -6.81
C TYR A 55 -0.17 -7.90 -6.56
N ILE A 56 -0.24 -9.22 -6.70
CA ILE A 56 -1.50 -9.98 -6.54
C ILE A 56 -1.92 -10.01 -5.06
N GLU A 57 -1.02 -10.43 -4.18
CA GLU A 57 -1.34 -10.71 -2.77
C GLU A 57 -1.30 -9.46 -1.88
N GLY A 58 -0.38 -8.54 -2.19
CA GLY A 58 -0.15 -7.32 -1.39
C GLY A 58 -0.95 -6.11 -1.84
N VAL A 59 -1.35 -6.05 -3.10
CA VAL A 59 -2.06 -4.88 -3.68
C VAL A 59 -3.42 -5.27 -4.27
N GLY A 60 -3.70 -6.59 -4.36
CA GLY A 60 -4.96 -7.12 -4.87
C GLY A 60 -5.14 -6.99 -6.38
N ALA A 61 -4.04 -6.98 -7.15
CA ALA A 61 -4.03 -6.87 -8.61
C ALA A 61 -4.94 -5.75 -9.14
N ARG A 62 -4.90 -4.60 -8.48
CA ARG A 62 -5.80 -3.47 -8.73
C ARG A 62 -5.54 -2.84 -10.10
N GLU A 63 -6.61 -2.63 -10.86
CA GLU A 63 -6.58 -1.89 -12.12
C GLU A 63 -6.82 -0.39 -11.86
N MET A 64 -5.96 0.47 -12.41
CA MET A 64 -5.97 1.91 -12.19
C MET A 64 -6.59 2.66 -13.36
N PHE A 65 -7.43 3.64 -13.04
CA PHE A 65 -8.15 4.48 -14.00
C PHE A 65 -8.02 5.96 -13.70
N GLU A 66 -8.15 6.76 -14.74
CA GLU A 66 -8.37 8.19 -14.68
C GLU A 66 -9.80 8.50 -15.12
N SER A 67 -10.47 9.40 -14.42
CA SER A 67 -11.83 9.83 -14.74
C SER A 67 -11.96 11.35 -14.57
N PRO A 68 -12.83 12.01 -15.34
CA PRO A 68 -13.06 13.44 -15.16
C PRO A 68 -13.70 13.72 -13.79
N VAL A 69 -13.38 14.89 -13.23
CA VAL A 69 -14.13 15.46 -12.12
C VAL A 69 -15.40 16.08 -12.70
N LEU A 70 -16.57 15.77 -12.13
CA LEU A 70 -17.83 16.31 -12.60
C LEU A 70 -18.45 17.26 -11.56
N PHE A 71 -18.93 18.41 -12.01
CA PHE A 71 -19.77 19.30 -11.22
C PHE A 71 -21.10 19.51 -11.97
N ASN A 72 -22.21 19.16 -11.33
CA ASN A 72 -23.55 19.17 -11.96
C ASN A 72 -23.60 18.45 -13.33
N GLY A 73 -22.87 17.32 -13.45
CA GLY A 73 -22.80 16.53 -14.67
C GLY A 73 -21.88 17.08 -15.76
N GLN A 74 -21.23 18.22 -15.54
CA GLN A 74 -20.26 18.81 -16.47
C GLN A 74 -18.81 18.57 -15.98
N PRO A 75 -17.88 18.24 -16.87
CA PRO A 75 -16.48 18.13 -16.52
C PRO A 75 -15.92 19.43 -15.95
N VAL A 76 -15.08 19.30 -14.94
CA VAL A 76 -14.27 20.40 -14.38
C VAL A 76 -12.88 20.34 -14.97
N ASP A 77 -12.50 21.36 -15.74
CA ASP A 77 -11.20 21.43 -16.40
C ASP A 77 -10.05 21.53 -15.37
N GLY A 78 -8.91 21.01 -15.73
CA GLY A 78 -7.69 21.08 -14.92
C GLY A 78 -7.57 20.02 -13.84
N TYR A 79 -8.58 19.14 -13.69
CA TYR A 79 -8.59 18.09 -12.64
C TYR A 79 -9.10 16.75 -13.16
N LYS A 80 -8.55 15.69 -12.58
CA LYS A 80 -8.99 14.31 -12.80
C LYS A 80 -9.01 13.51 -11.50
N ILE A 81 -9.84 12.47 -11.48
CA ILE A 81 -9.94 11.50 -10.39
C ILE A 81 -9.03 10.32 -10.71
N ILE A 82 -8.19 9.94 -9.76
CA ILE A 82 -7.49 8.66 -9.79
C ILE A 82 -8.32 7.65 -8.99
N SER A 83 -8.63 6.51 -9.61
CA SER A 83 -9.43 5.45 -9.01
C SER A 83 -8.81 4.08 -9.28
N GLY A 84 -9.16 3.12 -8.44
CA GLY A 84 -8.76 1.73 -8.56
C GLY A 84 -9.97 0.80 -8.55
N ARG A 85 -9.90 -0.27 -9.34
CA ARG A 85 -10.83 -1.39 -9.33
C ARG A 85 -10.09 -2.65 -8.91
N TYR A 86 -10.55 -3.28 -7.86
CA TYR A 86 -10.01 -4.53 -7.34
C TYR A 86 -10.59 -5.73 -8.09
N ALA A 87 -9.91 -6.88 -8.01
CA ALA A 87 -10.35 -8.12 -8.65
C ALA A 87 -11.75 -8.58 -8.21
N ASN A 88 -12.17 -8.24 -6.99
CA ASN A 88 -13.53 -8.51 -6.47
C ASN A 88 -14.60 -7.54 -7.00
N GLY A 89 -14.24 -6.64 -7.94
CA GLY A 89 -15.15 -5.65 -8.51
C GLY A 89 -15.34 -4.38 -7.67
N ALA A 90 -14.78 -4.29 -6.48
CA ALA A 90 -14.85 -3.08 -5.67
C ALA A 90 -14.10 -1.91 -6.34
N HIS A 91 -14.72 -0.74 -6.34
CA HIS A 91 -14.13 0.50 -6.85
C HIS A 91 -13.82 1.44 -5.70
N SER A 92 -12.68 2.13 -5.80
CA SER A 92 -12.28 3.15 -4.82
C SER A 92 -11.73 4.37 -5.54
N ALA A 93 -12.31 5.53 -5.27
CA ALA A 93 -11.70 6.81 -5.64
C ALA A 93 -10.55 7.09 -4.67
N LEU A 94 -9.35 7.28 -5.20
CA LEU A 94 -8.15 7.48 -4.39
C LEU A 94 -7.87 8.94 -4.16
N SER A 95 -7.91 9.75 -5.22
CA SER A 95 -7.58 11.17 -5.13
C SER A 95 -8.15 11.97 -6.30
N VAL A 96 -8.22 13.28 -6.11
CA VAL A 96 -8.36 14.26 -7.18
C VAL A 96 -7.00 14.92 -7.37
N VAL A 97 -6.53 14.94 -8.60
CA VAL A 97 -5.22 15.49 -8.97
C VAL A 97 -5.37 16.43 -10.17
N GLY A 98 -4.35 17.26 -10.42
CA GLY A 98 -4.32 18.08 -11.62
C GLY A 98 -4.12 17.23 -12.89
N ASP A 99 -4.56 17.73 -14.05
CA ASP A 99 -4.45 17.04 -15.34
C ASP A 99 -3.02 16.66 -15.72
N SER A 100 -2.04 17.46 -15.30
CA SER A 100 -0.62 17.22 -15.54
C SER A 100 -0.04 16.07 -14.73
N TYR A 101 -0.78 15.55 -13.73
CA TYR A 101 -0.32 14.43 -12.92
C TYR A 101 -0.17 13.16 -13.76
N GLY A 102 1.04 12.60 -13.83
CA GLY A 102 1.34 11.35 -14.51
C GLY A 102 1.03 10.13 -13.64
N LEU A 103 -0.03 9.40 -13.97
CA LEU A 103 -0.37 8.17 -13.25
C LEU A 103 0.58 7.03 -13.61
N LEU A 104 1.39 6.57 -12.67
CA LEU A 104 2.07 5.28 -12.77
C LEU A 104 1.14 4.19 -12.25
N LYS A 105 0.54 3.42 -13.16
CA LYS A 105 -0.36 2.30 -12.82
C LYS A 105 0.37 1.24 -12.01
N ASP A 106 -0.35 0.57 -11.10
CA ASP A 106 0.20 -0.45 -10.21
C ASP A 106 0.86 -1.59 -10.99
N SER A 107 0.20 -2.12 -12.02
CA SER A 107 0.78 -3.16 -12.87
C SER A 107 2.13 -2.75 -13.45
N ARG A 108 2.20 -1.51 -13.96
CA ARG A 108 3.44 -0.98 -14.54
C ARG A 108 4.55 -0.78 -13.51
N PHE A 109 4.19 -0.37 -12.30
CA PHE A 109 5.11 -0.26 -11.19
C PHE A 109 5.77 -1.62 -10.89
N PHE A 110 4.99 -2.70 -10.78
CA PHE A 110 5.52 -4.03 -10.52
C PHE A 110 6.29 -4.63 -11.71
N GLU A 111 5.90 -4.33 -12.95
CA GLU A 111 6.68 -4.69 -14.15
C GLU A 111 8.07 -4.03 -14.15
N ILE A 112 8.19 -2.79 -13.67
CA ILE A 112 9.48 -2.11 -13.53
C ILE A 112 10.35 -2.87 -12.53
N LEU A 113 9.80 -3.25 -11.38
CA LEU A 113 10.54 -4.04 -10.39
C LEU A 113 11.05 -5.35 -10.99
N GLU A 114 10.20 -6.11 -11.69
CA GLU A 114 10.61 -7.36 -12.35
C GLU A 114 11.77 -7.13 -13.32
N LYS A 115 11.71 -6.06 -14.12
CA LYS A 115 12.78 -5.73 -15.08
C LYS A 115 14.08 -5.32 -14.39
N VAL A 116 14.00 -4.48 -13.36
CA VAL A 116 15.19 -3.98 -12.64
C VAL A 116 15.97 -5.11 -11.98
N TYR A 117 15.27 -6.09 -11.43
CA TYR A 117 15.92 -7.21 -10.72
C TYR A 117 16.08 -8.47 -11.57
N GLY A 118 15.61 -8.45 -12.82
CA GLY A 118 15.76 -9.58 -13.76
C GLY A 118 15.12 -10.88 -13.27
N GLY A 119 13.96 -10.80 -12.61
CA GLY A 119 13.23 -11.93 -12.05
C GLY A 119 13.87 -12.52 -10.78
N ARG A 120 14.93 -11.91 -10.25
CA ARG A 120 15.62 -12.36 -9.02
C ARG A 120 15.23 -11.56 -7.77
N ALA A 121 14.28 -10.66 -7.88
CA ALA A 121 13.82 -9.88 -6.74
C ALA A 121 13.18 -10.79 -5.68
N VAL A 122 13.63 -10.65 -4.45
CA VAL A 122 12.98 -11.22 -3.28
C VAL A 122 12.32 -10.09 -2.53
N VAL A 123 10.99 -10.03 -2.61
CA VAL A 123 10.21 -9.04 -1.86
C VAL A 123 10.13 -9.49 -0.41
N GLU A 124 10.64 -8.68 0.49
CA GLU A 124 10.56 -8.92 1.94
C GLU A 124 9.17 -8.59 2.46
N THR A 125 8.62 -7.48 2.00
CA THR A 125 7.26 -7.07 2.34
C THR A 125 6.73 -6.07 1.31
N ALA A 126 5.42 -6.06 1.10
CA ALA A 126 4.74 -5.12 0.23
C ALA A 126 3.33 -4.85 0.75
N GLY A 127 2.75 -3.73 0.35
CA GLY A 127 1.39 -3.42 0.74
C GLY A 127 0.92 -2.05 0.28
N THR A 128 -0.22 -1.66 0.82
CA THR A 128 -0.84 -0.35 0.61
C THR A 128 -0.92 0.43 1.91
N LEU A 129 -1.01 1.74 1.80
CA LEU A 129 -1.24 2.68 2.90
C LEU A 129 -2.29 3.72 2.49
N ARG A 130 -2.94 4.32 3.48
CA ARG A 130 -3.91 5.40 3.30
C ARG A 130 -5.06 5.01 2.36
N ASN A 131 -5.66 3.85 2.61
CA ASN A 131 -6.72 3.27 1.77
C ASN A 131 -6.27 3.08 0.31
N GLY A 132 -5.05 2.55 0.11
CA GLY A 132 -4.52 2.25 -1.20
C GLY A 132 -3.95 3.44 -1.98
N LYS A 133 -3.87 4.64 -1.37
CA LYS A 133 -3.29 5.84 -2.02
C LYS A 133 -1.79 5.75 -2.21
N ARG A 134 -1.12 4.90 -1.44
CA ARG A 134 0.30 4.62 -1.55
C ARG A 134 0.54 3.13 -1.62
N ILE A 135 1.47 2.74 -2.48
CA ILE A 135 2.01 1.38 -2.55
C ILE A 135 3.46 1.45 -2.12
N TRP A 136 3.89 0.45 -1.38
CA TRP A 136 5.28 0.29 -1.00
C TRP A 136 5.70 -1.17 -1.18
N VAL A 137 6.95 -1.36 -1.60
CA VAL A 137 7.57 -2.67 -1.79
C VAL A 137 8.99 -2.61 -1.25
N LEU A 138 9.32 -3.49 -0.33
CA LEU A 138 10.66 -3.64 0.23
C LEU A 138 11.31 -4.86 -0.42
N VAL A 139 12.32 -4.64 -1.25
CA VAL A 139 13.08 -5.68 -1.92
C VAL A 139 14.38 -5.91 -1.16
N LYS A 140 14.61 -7.15 -0.74
CA LYS A 140 15.87 -7.54 -0.12
C LYS A 140 16.99 -7.58 -1.16
N ARG A 141 18.08 -6.92 -0.85
CA ARG A 141 19.33 -6.99 -1.61
C ARG A 141 20.34 -7.92 -0.96
N ASP A 142 21.51 -7.96 -1.56
CA ASP A 142 22.62 -8.72 -1.01
C ASP A 142 22.96 -8.25 0.42
N SER A 143 23.26 -9.19 1.27
CA SER A 143 23.77 -8.90 2.60
C SER A 143 25.30 -8.92 2.58
N TRP A 144 25.91 -8.01 3.28
CA TRP A 144 27.37 -7.95 3.43
C TRP A 144 27.77 -8.00 4.90
N CYS A 145 28.97 -8.48 5.16
CA CYS A 145 29.49 -8.59 6.52
C CYS A 145 30.44 -7.44 6.81
N VAL A 146 30.20 -6.75 7.92
CA VAL A 146 31.14 -5.83 8.53
C VAL A 146 31.82 -6.57 9.65
N SER A 147 33.15 -6.71 9.60
CA SER A 147 33.94 -7.34 10.68
C SER A 147 33.51 -8.77 11.06
N GLY A 148 33.49 -9.69 10.10
CA GLY A 148 33.48 -11.14 10.34
C GLY A 148 32.19 -11.77 10.91
N LYS A 149 31.35 -11.05 11.63
CA LYS A 149 30.13 -11.60 12.24
C LYS A 149 28.88 -10.73 12.07
N ASP A 150 29.02 -9.44 11.84
CA ASP A 150 27.87 -8.54 11.68
C ASP A 150 27.41 -8.51 10.23
N ARG A 151 26.26 -9.15 9.99
CA ARG A 151 25.61 -9.16 8.69
C ARG A 151 24.63 -8.00 8.57
N ILE A 152 24.92 -7.07 7.66
CA ILE A 152 24.02 -5.98 7.31
C ILE A 152 23.18 -6.40 6.12
N ASN A 153 21.86 -6.39 6.27
CA ASN A 153 20.93 -6.56 5.17
C ASN A 153 20.61 -5.19 4.56
N THR A 154 20.77 -5.10 3.26
CA THR A 154 20.39 -3.91 2.50
C THR A 154 19.07 -4.15 1.80
N PHE A 155 18.22 -3.14 1.77
CA PHE A 155 16.92 -3.18 1.13
C PHE A 155 16.76 -1.99 0.19
N ASP A 156 16.02 -2.21 -0.89
CA ASP A 156 15.50 -1.15 -1.74
C ASP A 156 14.00 -0.99 -1.42
N LEU A 157 13.62 0.18 -0.92
CA LEU A 157 12.25 0.56 -0.67
C LEU A 157 11.72 1.34 -1.87
N TRP A 158 10.76 0.75 -2.55
CA TRP A 158 10.05 1.33 -3.69
C TRP A 158 8.70 1.86 -3.24
N VAL A 159 8.38 3.08 -3.62
CA VAL A 159 7.11 3.73 -3.26
C VAL A 159 6.46 4.30 -4.51
N ASN A 160 5.17 4.05 -4.67
CA ASN A 160 4.34 4.70 -5.67
C ASN A 160 3.16 5.39 -4.99
N ARG A 161 2.84 6.61 -5.40
CA ARG A 161 1.80 7.44 -4.80
C ARG A 161 0.74 7.78 -5.83
N HIS A 162 -0.52 7.74 -5.39
CA HIS A 162 -1.68 8.05 -6.21
C HIS A 162 -2.46 9.25 -5.68
N ASP A 163 -1.93 9.93 -4.65
CA ASP A 163 -2.60 11.03 -3.97
C ASP A 163 -2.09 12.42 -4.38
N GLY A 164 -1.23 12.50 -5.40
CA GLY A 164 -0.64 13.76 -5.84
C GLY A 164 0.41 14.33 -4.88
N SER A 165 0.69 13.67 -3.74
CA SER A 165 1.65 14.15 -2.73
C SER A 165 3.11 13.93 -3.10
N GLY A 166 3.38 13.26 -4.20
CA GLY A 166 4.72 12.94 -4.65
C GLY A 166 4.71 12.05 -5.89
N CYS A 167 5.90 11.65 -6.29
CA CYS A 167 6.13 10.78 -7.43
C CYS A 167 6.55 9.37 -6.98
N PHE A 168 6.90 8.56 -7.94
CA PHE A 168 7.61 7.32 -7.76
C PHE A 168 8.98 7.55 -7.11
N GLU A 169 9.29 6.77 -6.07
CA GLU A 169 10.51 6.91 -5.27
C GLU A 169 11.21 5.56 -5.09
N LEU A 170 12.54 5.61 -5.03
CA LEU A 170 13.39 4.50 -4.65
C LEU A 170 14.36 4.97 -3.56
N HIS A 171 14.29 4.34 -2.40
CA HIS A 171 15.19 4.60 -1.28
C HIS A 171 16.00 3.34 -0.97
N ARG A 172 17.30 3.49 -0.84
CA ARG A 172 18.16 2.43 -0.33
C ARG A 172 18.30 2.55 1.17
N THR A 173 18.05 1.47 1.89
CA THR A 173 18.11 1.44 3.35
C THR A 173 18.77 0.16 3.85
N ASN A 174 19.48 0.27 4.96
CA ASN A 174 20.03 -0.87 5.68
C ASN A 174 19.09 -1.33 6.82
N VAL A 175 17.96 -0.67 6.98
CA VAL A 175 16.99 -0.99 8.01
C VAL A 175 15.78 -1.64 7.37
N ARG A 176 15.34 -2.76 7.92
CA ARG A 176 14.08 -3.38 7.53
C ARG A 176 12.94 -2.45 7.88
N VAL A 177 12.36 -1.79 6.88
CA VAL A 177 11.19 -0.94 7.06
C VAL A 177 9.98 -1.82 7.35
N VAL A 178 9.47 -1.75 8.55
CA VAL A 178 8.28 -2.49 8.95
C VAL A 178 7.09 -1.54 9.09
N TRP A 179 7.38 -0.19 9.18
CA TRP A 179 6.39 0.87 9.44
C TRP A 179 6.82 2.25 8.95
N GLN A 180 5.84 3.15 8.90
CA GLN A 180 6.03 4.53 8.50
C GLN A 180 7.01 5.33 9.37
N ASN A 181 7.12 5.03 10.65
CA ASN A 181 8.10 5.72 11.52
C ASN A 181 9.55 5.48 11.07
N THR A 182 9.80 4.48 10.24
CA THR A 182 11.12 4.19 9.68
C THR A 182 11.35 4.94 8.34
N TRP A 183 10.34 5.61 7.80
CA TRP A 183 10.43 6.38 6.56
C TRP A 183 10.93 7.82 6.78
N ASN A 184 10.84 8.31 8.01
CA ASN A 184 11.22 9.68 8.37
C ASN A 184 12.69 9.78 8.83
N LEU A 185 13.50 8.76 8.51
CA LEU A 185 14.96 8.80 8.63
C LEU A 185 15.55 9.19 7.27
#